data_c29d4287451fa228ccfb001294042fc5
#
_entry.id   c29d4287451fa228ccfb001294042fc5
#
_cell.length_a   1.000
_cell.length_b   1.000
_cell.length_c   1.000
_cell.angle_alpha   90.00
_cell.angle_beta   90.00
_cell.angle_gamma   90.00
#
_symmetry.space_group_name_H-M   'P 1'
#
loop_
_entity.id
_entity.type
_entity.pdbx_description
1 polymer ?
#
loop_
_entity_poly.entity_id
_entity_poly.type
_entity_poly.pdbx_seq_one_letter_code
_entity_poly.pdbx_strand_id
1 'polypeptide(L)'
;MNLYKEEYGRGDPILCLHGLGASMFSWRHFIAPFSQNYKLILVDSKGCGKSPKPYDSHYSIEEHTDNVYKIVLEEDLTNLTLVGNSLGGAIALLLAIRLREQEPTRLSRLVLIDSAGDTKYLPAHLKLVRSVLGPLVIHLSPSKLAAKIVLRMCYYDRRKITSKDVAAYAEPIASSGGRHALLQTSRQCIPPNADKLLAKVKAITVPTFILWGREDGIVPLKVGELLHEALPNSTLEVIEHCGHIPQEEKPDETIARISRFLAATSRC
;
A
#
# COMPACT_ATOMS: atom_id res chain seq x y z
N MET A 1 -17.02 -6.13 5.53
CA MET A 1 -16.75 -7.24 4.56
C MET A 1 -15.55 -8.01 5.07
N ASN A 2 -15.52 -9.35 4.87
CA ASN A 2 -14.35 -10.15 5.23
C ASN A 2 -13.36 -10.14 4.07
N LEU A 3 -12.21 -9.52 4.26
CA LEU A 3 -11.11 -9.54 3.30
C LEU A 3 -10.34 -10.86 3.38
N TYR A 4 -9.77 -11.28 2.25
CA TYR A 4 -8.84 -12.40 2.26
C TYR A 4 -7.51 -11.97 2.85
N LYS A 5 -6.98 -12.78 3.78
CA LYS A 5 -5.68 -12.55 4.40
C LYS A 5 -4.91 -13.85 4.55
N GLU A 6 -3.60 -13.75 4.60
CA GLU A 6 -2.70 -14.85 4.94
C GLU A 6 -1.81 -14.42 6.10
N GLU A 7 -1.54 -15.35 7.02
CA GLU A 7 -0.79 -15.10 8.24
C GLU A 7 0.41 -16.04 8.31
N TYR A 8 1.55 -15.48 8.70
CA TYR A 8 2.82 -16.21 8.78
C TYR A 8 3.56 -15.86 10.06
N GLY A 9 4.15 -16.85 10.72
CA GLY A 9 4.94 -16.63 11.94
C GLY A 9 4.11 -16.34 13.18
N ARG A 10 4.78 -15.82 14.22
CA ARG A 10 4.20 -15.46 15.52
C ARG A 10 4.95 -14.27 16.11
N GLY A 11 4.35 -13.58 17.07
CA GLY A 11 4.92 -12.38 17.71
C GLY A 11 4.09 -11.13 17.42
N ASP A 12 4.72 -9.97 17.54
CA ASP A 12 4.06 -8.69 17.26
C ASP A 12 3.58 -8.62 15.81
N PRO A 13 2.36 -8.12 15.56
CA PRO A 13 1.79 -8.12 14.23
C PRO A 13 2.42 -7.05 13.32
N ILE A 14 2.73 -7.48 12.10
CA ILE A 14 3.04 -6.61 10.95
C ILE A 14 1.91 -6.80 9.93
N LEU A 15 1.11 -5.76 9.68
CA LEU A 15 0.02 -5.78 8.73
C LEU A 15 0.43 -5.03 7.45
N CYS A 16 0.45 -5.73 6.32
CA CYS A 16 0.92 -5.22 5.04
C CYS A 16 -0.23 -4.93 4.06
N LEU A 17 -0.25 -3.69 3.53
CA LEU A 17 -1.27 -3.16 2.62
C LEU A 17 -0.64 -2.83 1.27
N HIS A 18 -1.07 -3.52 0.22
CA HIS A 18 -0.56 -3.35 -1.15
C HIS A 18 -1.14 -2.13 -1.87
N GLY A 19 -0.54 -1.75 -3.00
CA GLY A 19 -0.95 -0.64 -3.85
C GLY A 19 -2.17 -0.93 -4.72
N LEU A 20 -2.62 0.09 -5.45
CA LEU A 20 -3.75 0.01 -6.38
C LEU A 20 -3.52 -1.05 -7.47
N GLY A 21 -4.49 -1.94 -7.63
CA GLY A 21 -4.45 -3.00 -8.66
C GLY A 21 -3.42 -4.11 -8.42
N ALA A 22 -2.74 -4.10 -7.26
CA ALA A 22 -1.85 -5.16 -6.81
C ALA A 22 -2.62 -6.20 -5.96
N SER A 23 -1.89 -7.05 -5.27
CA SER A 23 -2.38 -8.03 -4.30
C SER A 23 -1.31 -8.29 -3.24
N MET A 24 -1.60 -9.16 -2.27
CA MET A 24 -0.61 -9.60 -1.28
C MET A 24 0.66 -10.22 -1.90
N PHE A 25 0.62 -10.62 -3.17
CA PHE A 25 1.81 -11.07 -3.91
C PHE A 25 2.96 -10.05 -3.86
N SER A 26 2.65 -8.76 -3.74
CA SER A 26 3.63 -7.69 -3.59
C SER A 26 4.56 -7.87 -2.39
N TRP A 27 4.10 -8.58 -1.38
CA TRP A 27 4.82 -8.83 -0.12
C TRP A 27 5.51 -10.19 -0.03
N ARG A 28 5.58 -10.97 -1.14
CA ARG A 28 6.13 -12.34 -1.16
C ARG A 28 7.54 -12.46 -0.58
N HIS A 29 8.37 -11.43 -0.77
CA HIS A 29 9.73 -11.40 -0.25
C HIS A 29 9.81 -11.11 1.26
N PHE A 30 8.74 -10.60 1.87
CA PHE A 30 8.68 -10.32 3.30
C PHE A 30 8.38 -11.57 4.13
N ILE A 31 7.77 -12.61 3.52
CA ILE A 31 7.29 -13.77 4.25
C ILE A 31 8.42 -14.43 5.05
N ALA A 32 9.46 -14.90 4.39
CA ALA A 32 10.53 -15.65 5.06
C ALA A 32 11.29 -14.82 6.11
N PRO A 33 11.72 -13.57 5.87
CA PRO A 33 12.50 -12.82 6.86
C PRO A 33 11.66 -12.34 8.05
N PHE A 34 10.43 -11.85 7.84
CA PHE A 34 9.64 -11.28 8.94
C PHE A 34 8.88 -12.33 9.75
N SER A 35 8.46 -13.46 9.14
CA SER A 35 7.75 -14.53 9.87
C SER A 35 8.60 -15.25 10.92
N GLN A 36 9.90 -15.02 10.96
CA GLN A 36 10.78 -15.57 11.98
C GLN A 36 10.55 -14.97 13.37
N ASN A 37 10.22 -13.67 13.43
CA ASN A 37 10.12 -12.92 14.67
C ASN A 37 8.80 -12.16 14.85
N TYR A 38 7.95 -12.11 13.83
CA TYR A 38 6.71 -11.34 13.80
C TYR A 38 5.54 -12.19 13.29
N LYS A 39 4.31 -11.83 13.69
CA LYS A 39 3.09 -12.28 13.03
C LYS A 39 2.88 -11.42 11.78
N LEU A 40 3.33 -11.87 10.62
CA LEU A 40 3.14 -11.16 9.36
C LEU A 40 1.73 -11.43 8.82
N ILE A 41 0.95 -10.39 8.59
CA ILE A 41 -0.41 -10.44 8.06
C ILE A 41 -0.44 -9.73 6.72
N LEU A 42 -0.69 -10.48 5.65
CA LEU A 42 -0.82 -9.98 4.29
C LEU A 42 -2.29 -9.94 3.91
N VAL A 43 -2.78 -8.80 3.44
CA VAL A 43 -4.20 -8.60 3.12
C VAL A 43 -4.38 -8.27 1.66
N ASP A 44 -5.30 -8.95 1.00
CA ASP A 44 -5.85 -8.51 -0.28
C ASP A 44 -6.98 -7.49 -0.03
N SER A 45 -6.83 -6.28 -0.52
CA SER A 45 -7.86 -5.25 -0.42
C SER A 45 -9.14 -5.66 -1.15
N LYS A 46 -10.29 -5.07 -0.78
CA LYS A 46 -11.57 -5.26 -1.48
C LYS A 46 -11.37 -5.07 -2.99
N GLY A 47 -11.81 -6.04 -3.76
CA GLY A 47 -11.67 -6.01 -5.22
C GLY A 47 -10.35 -6.53 -5.77
N CYS A 48 -9.37 -6.90 -4.93
CA CYS A 48 -8.04 -7.36 -5.31
C CYS A 48 -7.80 -8.82 -4.92
N GLY A 49 -6.84 -9.46 -5.57
CA GLY A 49 -6.39 -10.82 -5.26
C GLY A 49 -7.55 -11.79 -5.05
N LYS A 50 -7.54 -12.49 -3.92
CA LYS A 50 -8.59 -13.44 -3.51
C LYS A 50 -9.75 -12.80 -2.72
N SER A 51 -9.67 -11.51 -2.39
CA SER A 51 -10.76 -10.79 -1.73
C SER A 51 -11.99 -10.65 -2.61
N PRO A 52 -13.19 -10.51 -2.01
CA PRO A 52 -14.45 -10.30 -2.75
C PRO A 52 -14.37 -9.10 -3.69
N LYS A 53 -14.98 -9.25 -4.87
CA LYS A 53 -15.02 -8.24 -5.96
C LYS A 53 -16.48 -7.88 -6.30
N PRO A 54 -17.26 -7.31 -5.35
CA PRO A 54 -18.66 -6.99 -5.59
C PRO A 54 -18.83 -5.89 -6.63
N TYR A 55 -19.96 -5.94 -7.36
CA TYR A 55 -20.36 -4.91 -8.31
C TYR A 55 -21.12 -3.77 -7.63
N ASP A 56 -20.58 -3.27 -6.50
CA ASP A 56 -21.13 -2.11 -5.81
C ASP A 56 -20.30 -0.84 -6.12
N SER A 57 -20.71 0.29 -5.55
CA SER A 57 -20.02 1.58 -5.68
C SER A 57 -19.19 1.96 -4.44
N HIS A 58 -19.00 1.04 -3.50
CA HIS A 58 -18.34 1.30 -2.21
C HIS A 58 -16.85 0.94 -2.28
N TYR A 59 -16.04 1.77 -2.93
CA TYR A 59 -14.61 1.57 -3.14
C TYR A 59 -13.79 2.80 -2.77
N SER A 60 -14.32 3.65 -1.88
CA SER A 60 -13.57 4.82 -1.41
C SER A 60 -12.39 4.39 -0.53
N ILE A 61 -11.45 5.30 -0.37
CA ILE A 61 -10.28 5.04 0.49
C ILE A 61 -10.72 4.85 1.95
N GLU A 62 -11.80 5.51 2.36
CA GLU A 62 -12.41 5.35 3.68
C GLU A 62 -12.99 3.93 3.82
N GLU A 63 -13.71 3.42 2.81
CA GLU A 63 -14.23 2.04 2.80
C GLU A 63 -13.10 1.01 2.89
N HIS A 64 -12.01 1.21 2.14
CA HIS A 64 -10.82 0.35 2.26
C HIS A 64 -10.23 0.43 3.68
N THR A 65 -10.15 1.62 4.26
CA THR A 65 -9.67 1.82 5.64
C THR A 65 -10.58 1.14 6.66
N ASP A 66 -11.91 1.24 6.50
CA ASP A 66 -12.90 0.59 7.38
C ASP A 66 -12.76 -0.92 7.36
N ASN A 67 -12.54 -1.51 6.20
CA ASN A 67 -12.33 -2.95 6.07
C ASN A 67 -11.04 -3.41 6.79
N VAL A 68 -9.96 -2.64 6.71
CA VAL A 68 -8.70 -2.96 7.42
C VAL A 68 -8.84 -2.70 8.93
N TYR A 69 -9.52 -1.62 9.32
CA TYR A 69 -9.81 -1.33 10.73
C TYR A 69 -10.58 -2.49 11.40
N LYS A 70 -11.54 -3.06 10.66
CA LYS A 70 -12.29 -4.23 11.13
C LYS A 70 -11.37 -5.42 11.41
N ILE A 71 -10.37 -5.70 10.55
CA ILE A 71 -9.38 -6.74 10.79
C ILE A 71 -8.60 -6.45 12.09
N VAL A 72 -8.16 -5.20 12.30
CA VAL A 72 -7.41 -4.82 13.51
C VAL A 72 -8.20 -5.10 14.79
N LEU A 73 -9.51 -4.84 14.77
CA LEU A 73 -10.38 -5.08 15.93
C LEU A 73 -10.73 -6.56 16.11
N GLU A 74 -11.12 -7.26 15.04
CA GLU A 74 -11.55 -8.67 15.09
C GLU A 74 -10.41 -9.62 15.48
N GLU A 75 -9.17 -9.30 15.06
CA GLU A 75 -7.97 -10.05 15.42
C GLU A 75 -7.31 -9.56 16.72
N ASP A 76 -7.92 -8.58 17.39
CA ASP A 76 -7.38 -7.90 18.57
C ASP A 76 -5.91 -7.51 18.46
N LEU A 77 -5.52 -6.94 17.30
CA LEU A 77 -4.14 -6.59 17.03
C LEU A 77 -3.69 -5.44 17.92
N THR A 78 -2.66 -5.69 18.72
CA THR A 78 -1.96 -4.71 19.58
C THR A 78 -0.47 -4.72 19.25
N ASN A 79 0.27 -3.69 19.65
CA ASN A 79 1.68 -3.49 19.27
C ASN A 79 1.90 -3.56 17.74
N LEU A 80 0.89 -3.12 16.98
CA LEU A 80 0.79 -3.26 15.55
C LEU A 80 1.84 -2.41 14.83
N THR A 81 2.54 -3.00 13.88
CA THR A 81 3.27 -2.30 12.83
C THR A 81 2.43 -2.30 11.55
N LEU A 82 2.05 -1.12 11.07
CA LEU A 82 1.37 -0.94 9.78
C LEU A 82 2.40 -0.70 8.69
N VAL A 83 2.32 -1.47 7.59
CA VAL A 83 3.17 -1.30 6.40
C VAL A 83 2.28 -1.06 5.19
N GLY A 84 2.50 0.02 4.45
CA GLY A 84 1.71 0.31 3.26
C GLY A 84 2.54 0.82 2.10
N ASN A 85 2.29 0.27 0.89
CA ASN A 85 2.87 0.76 -0.35
C ASN A 85 1.82 1.51 -1.18
N SER A 86 2.18 2.67 -1.73
CA SER A 86 1.33 3.44 -2.64
C SER A 86 -0.06 3.75 -2.04
N LEU A 87 -1.14 3.30 -2.66
CA LEU A 87 -2.51 3.40 -2.09
C LEU A 87 -2.60 2.74 -0.71
N GLY A 88 -1.93 1.60 -0.50
CA GLY A 88 -1.86 0.95 0.80
C GLY A 88 -1.20 1.83 1.87
N GLY A 89 -0.26 2.69 1.48
CA GLY A 89 0.34 3.70 2.35
C GLY A 89 -0.66 4.80 2.76
N ALA A 90 -1.48 5.27 1.82
CA ALA A 90 -2.54 6.23 2.13
C ALA A 90 -3.61 5.61 3.05
N ILE A 91 -3.99 4.35 2.83
CA ILE A 91 -4.88 3.60 3.73
C ILE A 91 -4.25 3.47 5.12
N ALA A 92 -2.95 3.15 5.20
CA ALA A 92 -2.22 3.06 6.47
C ALA A 92 -2.19 4.41 7.21
N LEU A 93 -2.01 5.53 6.52
CA LEU A 93 -2.09 6.88 7.12
C LEU A 93 -3.49 7.16 7.70
N LEU A 94 -4.55 6.88 6.95
CA LEU A 94 -5.93 7.08 7.42
C LEU A 94 -6.25 6.16 8.60
N LEU A 95 -5.81 4.92 8.54
CA LEU A 95 -5.97 3.97 9.64
C LEU A 95 -5.19 4.40 10.89
N ALA A 96 -3.96 4.91 10.73
CA ALA A 96 -3.17 5.43 11.83
C ALA A 96 -3.85 6.63 12.54
N ILE A 97 -4.44 7.55 11.75
CA ILE A 97 -5.24 8.66 12.30
C ILE A 97 -6.42 8.11 13.10
N ARG A 98 -7.16 7.17 12.54
CA ARG A 98 -8.33 6.57 13.19
C ARG A 98 -7.98 5.79 14.47
N LEU A 99 -6.93 4.96 14.41
CA LEU A 99 -6.46 4.21 15.58
C LEU A 99 -6.02 5.16 16.69
N ARG A 100 -5.31 6.24 16.36
CA ARG A 100 -4.95 7.26 17.35
C ARG A 100 -6.18 7.88 18.03
N GLU A 101 -7.25 8.13 17.26
CA GLU A 101 -8.47 8.76 17.80
C GLU A 101 -9.34 7.78 18.62
N GLN A 102 -9.40 6.51 18.24
CA GLN A 102 -10.35 5.54 18.78
C GLN A 102 -9.69 4.41 19.60
N GLU A 103 -8.48 4.01 19.24
CA GLU A 103 -7.75 2.85 19.78
C GLU A 103 -6.24 3.17 19.96
N PRO A 104 -5.88 4.19 20.77
CA PRO A 104 -4.55 4.83 20.75
C PRO A 104 -3.38 3.90 21.14
N THR A 105 -3.66 2.75 21.77
CA THR A 105 -2.64 1.81 22.24
C THR A 105 -2.32 0.70 21.24
N ARG A 106 -3.10 0.57 20.15
CA ARG A 106 -2.94 -0.55 19.20
C ARG A 106 -1.78 -0.36 18.24
N LEU A 107 -1.59 0.86 17.70
CA LEU A 107 -0.55 1.14 16.72
C LEU A 107 0.76 1.50 17.42
N SER A 108 1.82 0.77 17.10
CA SER A 108 3.17 1.02 17.64
C SER A 108 4.13 1.62 16.62
N ARG A 109 3.99 1.28 15.35
CA ARG A 109 4.89 1.72 14.28
C ARG A 109 4.15 1.86 12.96
N LEU A 110 4.65 2.76 12.10
CA LEU A 110 4.15 2.97 10.74
C LEU A 110 5.32 2.88 9.75
N VAL A 111 5.13 2.13 8.65
CA VAL A 111 6.09 2.04 7.53
C VAL A 111 5.36 2.43 6.25
N LEU A 112 5.86 3.45 5.58
CA LEU A 112 5.31 3.99 4.34
C LEU A 112 6.32 3.78 3.22
N ILE A 113 5.94 3.02 2.19
CA ILE A 113 6.80 2.70 1.04
C ILE A 113 6.17 3.35 -0.18
N ASP A 114 6.86 4.34 -0.78
CA ASP A 114 6.37 5.08 -1.96
C ASP A 114 4.88 5.44 -1.85
N SER A 115 4.49 5.95 -0.68
CA SER A 115 3.10 6.13 -0.27
C SER A 115 2.40 7.22 -1.07
N ALA A 116 1.15 7.00 -1.45
CA ALA A 116 0.29 8.11 -1.83
C ALA A 116 0.05 9.02 -0.59
N GLY A 117 0.09 10.33 -0.79
CA GLY A 117 -0.03 11.28 0.33
C GLY A 117 -0.50 12.67 -0.07
N ASP A 118 -0.17 13.15 -1.27
CA ASP A 118 -0.59 14.48 -1.74
C ASP A 118 -1.31 14.38 -3.09
N THR A 119 -2.52 14.91 -3.14
CA THR A 119 -3.39 14.86 -4.32
C THR A 119 -2.87 15.70 -5.51
N LYS A 120 -1.93 16.60 -5.27
CA LYS A 120 -1.29 17.40 -6.34
C LYS A 120 -0.44 16.54 -7.27
N TYR A 121 0.06 15.41 -6.77
CA TYR A 121 0.97 14.51 -7.49
C TYR A 121 0.27 13.26 -8.03
N LEU A 122 -0.93 13.42 -8.60
CA LEU A 122 -1.67 12.31 -9.21
C LEU A 122 -0.99 11.82 -10.49
N PRO A 123 -0.69 10.51 -10.59
CA PRO A 123 -0.10 9.91 -11.78
C PRO A 123 -0.97 10.10 -13.03
N ALA A 124 -0.32 10.28 -14.19
CA ALA A 124 -1.04 10.52 -15.46
C ALA A 124 -1.96 9.34 -15.83
N HIS A 125 -1.53 8.09 -15.61
CA HIS A 125 -2.35 6.91 -15.87
C HIS A 125 -3.60 6.86 -14.98
N LEU A 126 -3.49 7.30 -13.72
CA LEU A 126 -4.64 7.40 -12.81
C LEU A 126 -5.63 8.47 -13.29
N LYS A 127 -5.13 9.63 -13.78
CA LYS A 127 -5.97 10.65 -14.40
C LYS A 127 -6.74 10.10 -15.60
N LEU A 128 -6.08 9.27 -16.45
CA LEU A 128 -6.72 8.63 -17.59
C LEU A 128 -7.82 7.65 -17.15
N VAL A 129 -7.53 6.79 -16.18
CA VAL A 129 -8.53 5.81 -15.66
C VAL A 129 -9.72 6.52 -15.00
N ARG A 130 -9.52 7.66 -14.37
CA ARG A 130 -10.57 8.49 -13.76
C ARG A 130 -11.42 9.26 -14.78
N SER A 131 -10.92 9.42 -15.99
CA SER A 131 -11.63 10.15 -17.05
C SER A 131 -12.85 9.37 -17.58
N VAL A 132 -13.61 10.01 -18.47
CA VAL A 132 -14.75 9.38 -19.19
C VAL A 132 -14.31 8.20 -20.06
N LEU A 133 -13.05 8.14 -20.45
CA LEU A 133 -12.46 7.03 -21.23
C LEU A 133 -12.00 5.87 -20.35
N GLY A 134 -11.94 6.03 -19.02
CA GLY A 134 -11.46 5.02 -18.08
C GLY A 134 -12.14 3.66 -18.21
N PRO A 135 -13.47 3.55 -18.29
CA PRO A 135 -14.15 2.29 -18.51
C PRO A 135 -13.68 1.58 -19.79
N LEU A 136 -13.57 2.33 -20.89
CA LEU A 136 -13.11 1.78 -22.18
C LEU A 136 -11.68 1.23 -22.06
N VAL A 137 -10.78 2.03 -21.47
CA VAL A 137 -9.38 1.64 -21.26
C VAL A 137 -9.28 0.36 -20.43
N ILE A 138 -9.97 0.29 -19.28
CA ILE A 138 -9.91 -0.87 -18.37
C ILE A 138 -10.56 -2.10 -19.00
N HIS A 139 -11.71 -1.96 -19.66
CA HIS A 139 -12.45 -3.12 -20.17
C HIS A 139 -11.85 -3.70 -21.46
N LEU A 140 -11.27 -2.88 -22.33
CA LEU A 140 -10.67 -3.33 -23.59
C LEU A 140 -9.20 -3.74 -23.48
N SER A 141 -8.49 -3.34 -22.41
CA SER A 141 -7.09 -3.70 -22.26
C SER A 141 -6.91 -5.19 -21.90
N PRO A 142 -6.12 -5.95 -22.67
CA PRO A 142 -5.74 -7.31 -22.25
C PRO A 142 -4.99 -7.26 -20.93
N SER A 143 -5.43 -8.07 -19.94
CA SER A 143 -4.93 -7.98 -18.55
C SER A 143 -3.40 -8.11 -18.44
N LYS A 144 -2.79 -9.05 -19.18
CA LYS A 144 -1.32 -9.23 -19.20
C LYS A 144 -0.59 -8.03 -19.79
N LEU A 145 -1.16 -7.39 -20.83
CA LEU A 145 -0.55 -6.20 -21.43
C LEU A 145 -0.64 -5.01 -20.46
N ALA A 146 -1.81 -4.80 -19.85
CA ALA A 146 -2.01 -3.75 -18.85
C ALA A 146 -1.06 -3.94 -17.65
N ALA A 147 -0.96 -5.16 -17.09
CA ALA A 147 -0.03 -5.49 -16.01
C ALA A 147 1.43 -5.21 -16.41
N LYS A 148 1.86 -5.64 -17.61
CA LYS A 148 3.21 -5.39 -18.12
C LYS A 148 3.52 -3.90 -18.25
N ILE A 149 2.56 -3.09 -18.72
CA ILE A 149 2.72 -1.64 -18.84
C ILE A 149 2.89 -1.02 -17.44
N VAL A 150 1.99 -1.35 -16.49
CA VAL A 150 2.05 -0.82 -15.13
C VAL A 150 3.36 -1.20 -14.43
N LEU A 151 3.77 -2.48 -14.50
CA LEU A 151 5.05 -2.91 -13.92
C LEU A 151 6.24 -2.17 -14.52
N ARG A 152 6.25 -1.90 -15.84
CA ARG A 152 7.30 -1.11 -16.49
C ARG A 152 7.33 0.36 -16.06
N MET A 153 6.24 0.88 -15.52
CA MET A 153 6.17 2.21 -14.92
C MET A 153 6.64 2.18 -13.47
N CYS A 154 6.39 1.08 -12.75
CA CYS A 154 6.75 0.91 -11.35
C CYS A 154 8.24 0.58 -11.15
N TYR A 155 8.87 -0.16 -12.05
CA TYR A 155 10.27 -0.57 -11.95
C TYR A 155 11.22 0.43 -12.62
N TYR A 156 12.29 0.78 -11.95
CA TYR A 156 13.45 1.43 -12.56
C TYR A 156 14.19 0.46 -13.49
N ASP A 157 14.63 -0.69 -12.97
CA ASP A 157 15.26 -1.75 -13.78
C ASP A 157 14.21 -2.73 -14.31
N ARG A 158 13.71 -2.42 -15.51
CA ARG A 158 12.67 -3.22 -16.19
C ARG A 158 13.10 -4.65 -16.53
N ARG A 159 14.41 -4.98 -16.46
CA ARG A 159 14.93 -6.33 -16.71
C ARG A 159 14.58 -7.30 -15.58
N LYS A 160 14.29 -6.77 -14.39
CA LYS A 160 13.86 -7.56 -13.22
C LYS A 160 12.42 -8.04 -13.31
N ILE A 161 11.61 -7.49 -14.21
CA ILE A 161 10.21 -7.88 -14.37
C ILE A 161 10.15 -9.28 -14.99
N THR A 162 9.64 -10.25 -14.24
CA THR A 162 9.49 -11.64 -14.69
C THR A 162 8.10 -11.91 -15.27
N SER A 163 7.96 -13.03 -15.98
CA SER A 163 6.64 -13.50 -16.45
C SER A 163 5.70 -13.84 -15.29
N LYS A 164 6.25 -14.26 -14.13
CA LYS A 164 5.50 -14.52 -12.90
C LYS A 164 4.90 -13.23 -12.32
N ASP A 165 5.67 -12.14 -12.32
CA ASP A 165 5.18 -10.83 -11.87
C ASP A 165 4.05 -10.32 -12.77
N VAL A 166 4.24 -10.42 -14.10
CA VAL A 166 3.19 -10.04 -15.06
C VAL A 166 1.92 -10.88 -14.87
N ALA A 167 2.04 -12.17 -14.62
CA ALA A 167 0.89 -13.04 -14.37
C ALA A 167 0.16 -12.66 -13.07
N ALA A 168 0.90 -12.42 -11.99
CA ALA A 168 0.33 -12.06 -10.69
C ALA A 168 -0.39 -10.70 -10.71
N TYR A 169 0.14 -9.72 -11.43
CA TYR A 169 -0.51 -8.42 -11.59
C TYR A 169 -1.66 -8.43 -12.62
N ALA A 170 -1.66 -9.38 -13.53
CA ALA A 170 -2.76 -9.55 -14.49
C ALA A 170 -3.98 -10.25 -13.88
N GLU A 171 -3.78 -11.13 -12.90
CA GLU A 171 -4.83 -11.95 -12.29
C GLU A 171 -5.95 -11.11 -11.67
N PRO A 172 -5.70 -10.09 -10.80
CA PRO A 172 -6.76 -9.29 -10.19
C PRO A 172 -7.68 -8.63 -11.22
N ILE A 173 -7.12 -8.20 -12.37
CA ILE A 173 -7.84 -7.50 -13.44
C ILE A 173 -8.26 -8.42 -14.60
N ALA A 174 -8.06 -9.73 -14.50
CA ALA A 174 -8.51 -10.68 -15.51
C ALA A 174 -10.04 -10.84 -15.48
N SER A 175 -10.66 -10.74 -14.31
CA SER A 175 -12.12 -10.85 -14.14
C SER A 175 -12.82 -9.50 -14.34
N SER A 176 -14.10 -9.54 -14.74
CA SER A 176 -14.94 -8.34 -14.86
C SER A 176 -15.13 -7.64 -13.50
N GLY A 177 -15.28 -8.41 -12.40
CA GLY A 177 -15.36 -7.85 -11.05
C GLY A 177 -14.07 -7.13 -10.63
N GLY A 178 -12.89 -7.68 -10.97
CA GLY A 178 -11.62 -7.01 -10.70
C GLY A 178 -11.43 -5.72 -11.49
N ARG A 179 -11.87 -5.70 -12.75
CA ARG A 179 -11.87 -4.47 -13.58
C ARG A 179 -12.82 -3.42 -13.03
N HIS A 180 -14.02 -3.83 -12.60
CA HIS A 180 -14.96 -2.96 -11.92
C HIS A 180 -14.33 -2.36 -10.65
N ALA A 181 -13.77 -3.19 -9.79
CA ALA A 181 -13.12 -2.77 -8.56
C ALA A 181 -11.96 -1.80 -8.82
N LEU A 182 -11.08 -2.10 -9.79
CA LEU A 182 -9.98 -1.20 -10.17
C LEU A 182 -10.49 0.17 -10.62
N LEU A 183 -11.55 0.20 -11.45
CA LEU A 183 -12.16 1.44 -11.93
C LEU A 183 -12.78 2.24 -10.77
N GLN A 184 -13.55 1.58 -9.90
CA GLN A 184 -14.21 2.24 -8.77
C GLN A 184 -13.19 2.75 -7.74
N THR A 185 -12.20 1.94 -7.36
CA THR A 185 -11.12 2.37 -6.46
C THR A 185 -10.36 3.55 -7.05
N SER A 186 -9.97 3.47 -8.34
CA SER A 186 -9.28 4.58 -9.01
C SER A 186 -10.06 5.90 -8.97
N ARG A 187 -11.38 5.83 -9.09
CA ARG A 187 -12.26 7.00 -9.05
C ARG A 187 -12.42 7.57 -7.64
N GLN A 188 -12.35 6.72 -6.62
CA GLN A 188 -12.71 7.04 -5.24
C GLN A 188 -11.51 7.04 -4.27
N CYS A 189 -10.27 6.78 -4.76
CA CYS A 189 -9.07 6.74 -3.91
C CYS A 189 -8.63 8.11 -3.36
N ILE A 190 -9.25 9.20 -3.81
CA ILE A 190 -9.00 10.54 -3.30
C ILE A 190 -10.22 10.97 -2.50
N PRO A 191 -10.09 11.13 -1.18
CA PRO A 191 -11.19 11.57 -0.37
C PRO A 191 -11.54 13.06 -0.65
N PRO A 192 -12.80 13.44 -0.57
CA PRO A 192 -13.22 14.83 -0.80
C PRO A 192 -12.58 15.84 0.16
N ASN A 193 -12.15 15.35 1.33
CA ASN A 193 -11.55 16.15 2.42
C ASN A 193 -10.05 15.89 2.57
N ALA A 194 -9.35 15.53 1.48
CA ALA A 194 -7.93 15.16 1.50
C ALA A 194 -7.04 16.17 2.24
N ASP A 195 -7.22 17.46 2.03
CA ASP A 195 -6.43 18.52 2.70
C ASP A 195 -6.63 18.50 4.22
N LYS A 196 -7.87 18.24 4.70
CA LYS A 196 -8.15 18.11 6.13
C LYS A 196 -7.51 16.84 6.73
N LEU A 197 -7.47 15.76 5.98
CA LEU A 197 -6.83 14.52 6.40
C LEU A 197 -5.32 14.66 6.45
N LEU A 198 -4.71 15.31 5.47
CA LEU A 198 -3.27 15.64 5.49
C LEU A 198 -2.91 16.52 6.70
N ALA A 199 -3.77 17.47 7.07
CA ALA A 199 -3.55 18.25 8.28
C ALA A 199 -3.56 17.41 9.57
N LYS A 200 -4.25 16.26 9.59
CA LYS A 200 -4.26 15.32 10.73
C LYS A 200 -3.03 14.42 10.78
N VAL A 201 -2.29 14.26 9.69
CA VAL A 201 -1.08 13.40 9.63
C VAL A 201 -0.05 13.82 10.69
N LYS A 202 0.12 15.13 10.93
CA LYS A 202 1.00 15.66 11.97
C LYS A 202 0.65 15.22 13.41
N ALA A 203 -0.52 14.68 13.60
CA ALA A 203 -0.94 14.13 14.89
C ALA A 203 -0.52 12.67 15.10
N ILE A 204 0.01 11.99 14.08
CA ILE A 204 0.58 10.65 14.18
C ILE A 204 1.95 10.78 14.86
N THR A 205 2.05 10.30 16.10
CA THR A 205 3.25 10.41 16.93
C THR A 205 4.03 9.10 17.09
N VAL A 206 3.52 8.00 16.56
CA VAL A 206 4.25 6.73 16.57
C VAL A 206 5.50 6.82 15.68
N PRO A 207 6.58 6.10 16.02
CA PRO A 207 7.73 5.98 15.14
C PRO A 207 7.30 5.61 13.72
N THR A 208 7.73 6.41 12.73
CA THR A 208 7.34 6.24 11.34
C THR A 208 8.58 6.13 10.45
N PHE A 209 8.63 5.09 9.63
CA PHE A 209 9.66 4.90 8.63
C PHE A 209 9.10 5.15 7.24
N ILE A 210 9.70 6.08 6.52
CA ILE A 210 9.34 6.43 5.14
C ILE A 210 10.46 5.93 4.24
N LEU A 211 10.14 5.06 3.30
CA LEU A 211 11.08 4.49 2.35
C LEU A 211 10.65 4.85 0.93
N TRP A 212 11.59 5.29 0.10
CA TRP A 212 11.27 5.75 -1.24
C TRP A 212 12.29 5.29 -2.28
N GLY A 213 11.80 4.86 -3.45
CA GLY A 213 12.64 4.70 -4.62
C GLY A 213 12.98 6.06 -5.24
N ARG A 214 14.28 6.33 -5.49
CA ARG A 214 14.73 7.59 -6.10
C ARG A 214 14.04 7.89 -7.41
N GLU A 215 13.88 6.87 -8.22
CA GLU A 215 13.33 6.95 -9.57
C GLU A 215 11.87 6.50 -9.65
N ASP A 216 11.11 6.72 -8.57
CA ASP A 216 9.67 6.49 -8.59
C ASP A 216 8.98 7.39 -9.62
N GLY A 217 8.54 6.78 -10.72
CA GLY A 217 7.81 7.44 -11.81
C GLY A 217 6.29 7.53 -11.57
N ILE A 218 5.78 7.00 -10.46
CA ILE A 218 4.35 6.96 -10.11
C ILE A 218 4.04 8.03 -9.07
N VAL A 219 4.72 8.00 -7.92
CA VAL A 219 4.60 8.98 -6.84
C VAL A 219 5.98 9.58 -6.59
N PRO A 220 6.23 10.84 -6.96
CA PRO A 220 7.57 11.41 -6.88
C PRO A 220 8.05 11.50 -5.42
N LEU A 221 9.36 11.34 -5.21
CA LEU A 221 10.02 11.44 -3.89
C LEU A 221 9.61 12.70 -3.11
N LYS A 222 9.24 13.78 -3.80
CA LYS A 222 8.73 15.01 -3.15
C LYS A 222 7.56 14.75 -2.21
N VAL A 223 6.72 13.74 -2.49
CA VAL A 223 5.62 13.36 -1.59
C VAL A 223 6.17 12.73 -0.31
N GLY A 224 7.21 11.91 -0.41
CA GLY A 224 7.90 11.35 0.77
C GLY A 224 8.54 12.43 1.65
N GLU A 225 9.15 13.46 1.04
CA GLU A 225 9.69 14.62 1.74
C GLU A 225 8.59 15.40 2.48
N LEU A 226 7.45 15.65 1.83
CA LEU A 226 6.31 16.34 2.45
C LEU A 226 5.70 15.52 3.60
N LEU A 227 5.63 14.20 3.47
CA LEU A 227 5.20 13.32 4.56
C LEU A 227 6.19 13.35 5.72
N HIS A 228 7.49 13.37 5.44
CA HIS A 228 8.53 13.48 6.46
C HIS A 228 8.45 14.82 7.20
N GLU A 229 8.23 15.92 6.49
CA GLU A 229 8.02 17.25 7.10
C GLU A 229 6.74 17.29 7.98
N ALA A 230 5.71 16.52 7.61
CA ALA A 230 4.43 16.51 8.34
C ALA A 230 4.41 15.56 9.55
N LEU A 231 5.17 14.46 9.53
CA LEU A 231 5.18 13.41 10.55
C LEU A 231 6.29 13.67 11.58
N PRO A 232 5.98 14.01 12.83
CA PRO A 232 6.97 14.51 13.80
C PRO A 232 8.04 13.48 14.20
N ASN A 233 7.71 12.18 14.20
CA ASN A 233 8.60 11.09 14.59
C ASN A 233 8.93 10.19 13.40
N SER A 234 9.25 10.80 12.25
CA SER A 234 9.57 10.04 11.05
C SER A 234 11.05 10.09 10.69
N THR A 235 11.50 9.06 9.98
CA THR A 235 12.76 9.03 9.24
C THR A 235 12.46 8.72 7.79
N LEU A 236 13.13 9.42 6.86
CA LEU A 236 13.06 9.18 5.43
C LEU A 236 14.37 8.59 4.93
N GLU A 237 14.29 7.43 4.30
CA GLU A 237 15.40 6.83 3.56
C GLU A 237 15.04 6.65 2.09
N VAL A 238 16.04 6.81 1.22
CA VAL A 238 15.87 6.69 -0.24
C VAL A 238 16.73 5.55 -0.75
N ILE A 239 16.15 4.73 -1.62
CA ILE A 239 16.85 3.66 -2.33
C ILE A 239 17.18 4.16 -3.74
N GLU A 240 18.46 4.26 -4.04
CA GLU A 240 18.95 4.65 -5.36
C GLU A 240 18.70 3.55 -6.41
N HIS A 241 18.47 3.92 -7.66
CA HIS A 241 18.18 2.99 -8.76
C HIS A 241 17.01 2.05 -8.44
N CYS A 242 15.91 2.63 -7.95
CA CYS A 242 14.70 1.94 -7.53
C CYS A 242 13.46 2.75 -7.90
N GLY A 243 12.44 2.07 -8.40
CA GLY A 243 11.15 2.67 -8.73
C GLY A 243 10.15 2.59 -7.59
N HIS A 244 8.86 2.50 -7.94
CA HIS A 244 7.69 2.64 -7.07
C HIS A 244 7.42 1.46 -6.11
N ILE A 245 8.05 0.32 -6.32
CA ILE A 245 7.79 -0.91 -5.54
C ILE A 245 9.10 -1.52 -5.01
N PRO A 246 9.82 -0.82 -4.12
CA PRO A 246 11.10 -1.28 -3.55
C PRO A 246 11.02 -2.67 -2.95
N GLN A 247 9.90 -3.03 -2.30
CA GLN A 247 9.67 -4.35 -1.71
C GLN A 247 9.71 -5.49 -2.74
N GLU A 248 9.59 -5.17 -4.04
CA GLU A 248 9.69 -6.13 -5.13
C GLU A 248 10.96 -5.94 -5.97
N GLU A 249 11.37 -4.71 -6.24
CA GLU A 249 12.52 -4.39 -7.08
C GLU A 249 13.86 -4.54 -6.34
N LYS A 250 13.90 -4.16 -5.07
CA LYS A 250 15.07 -4.17 -4.19
C LYS A 250 14.73 -4.84 -2.83
N PRO A 251 14.23 -6.09 -2.83
CA PRO A 251 13.67 -6.69 -1.62
C PRO A 251 14.68 -6.79 -0.47
N ASP A 252 15.92 -7.22 -0.74
CA ASP A 252 16.93 -7.39 0.32
C ASP A 252 17.26 -6.08 1.00
N GLU A 253 17.43 -5.00 0.22
CA GLU A 253 17.72 -3.67 0.75
C GLU A 253 16.52 -3.10 1.52
N THR A 254 15.30 -3.27 0.99
CA THR A 254 14.07 -2.86 1.65
C THR A 254 13.87 -3.56 2.99
N ILE A 255 14.04 -4.89 3.01
CA ILE A 255 13.93 -5.72 4.22
C ILE A 255 14.98 -5.31 5.26
N ALA A 256 16.24 -5.14 4.85
CA ALA A 256 17.31 -4.75 5.76
C ALA A 256 17.04 -3.40 6.44
N ARG A 257 16.54 -2.41 5.69
CA ARG A 257 16.22 -1.08 6.21
C ARG A 257 15.02 -1.12 7.17
N ILE A 258 13.94 -1.82 6.81
CA ILE A 258 12.77 -2.00 7.69
C ILE A 258 13.17 -2.77 8.94
N SER A 259 13.96 -3.83 8.84
CA SER A 259 14.41 -4.61 10.00
C SER A 259 15.23 -3.77 10.99
N ARG A 260 16.10 -2.88 10.51
CA ARG A 260 16.83 -1.93 11.37
C ARG A 260 15.88 -1.00 12.11
N PHE A 261 14.89 -0.44 11.39
CA PHE A 261 13.88 0.43 12.00
C PHE A 261 13.08 -0.30 13.08
N LEU A 262 12.62 -1.52 12.80
CA LEU A 262 11.88 -2.35 13.76
C LEU A 262 12.72 -2.64 15.02
N ALA A 263 13.99 -3.01 14.84
CA ALA A 263 14.90 -3.27 15.96
C ALA A 263 15.16 -2.00 16.82
N ALA A 264 15.36 -0.86 16.17
CA ALA A 264 15.60 0.42 16.87
C ALA A 264 14.37 0.95 17.63
N THR A 265 13.17 0.52 17.24
CA THR A 265 11.90 0.97 17.82
C THR A 265 11.18 -0.11 18.64
N SER A 266 11.80 -1.26 18.84
CA SER A 266 11.30 -2.30 19.76
C SER A 266 11.28 -1.72 21.18
N ARG A 267 10.15 -1.86 21.87
CA ARG A 267 10.08 -1.54 23.31
C ARG A 267 10.92 -2.59 24.05
N CYS A 268 11.83 -2.14 24.89
CA CYS A 268 12.51 -3.00 25.88
C CYS A 268 11.50 -3.62 26.83
#